data_2e90727e3a451db99b0670b535b750e7
#
_entry.id   2e90727e3a451db99b0670b535b750e7
#
_cell.length_a   1.000
_cell.length_b   1.000
_cell.length_c   1.000
_cell.angle_alpha   90.00
_cell.angle_beta   90.00
_cell.angle_gamma   90.00
#
_symmetry.space_group_name_H-M   'P 1'
#
loop_
_entity.id
_entity.type
_entity.pdbx_description
1 polymer ?
#
loop_
_entity_poly.entity_id
_entity_poly.type
_entity_poly.pdbx_seq_one_letter_code
_entity_poly.pdbx_strand_id
1 'polypeptide(L)'
;MLLQAGPRAAPLAALLSDRDILSTQNCDLTPALTALRGSSGQKAQADTIRDHSALERIKQEAKRLNRLAPKAMCVVPLNPAQCLALAYPERVAQRRPGTQPRYIMAGGKGAVLASDDSMANAQYLVISDLGNPHARTGPDPKIRRALALTESELREVFAERITWETRCRWSKRHRRVIASRSETLDALSLTQEVWREAPTEALTAAMVEGVKHMGLRLPKAARLLQARVAAAPAGQFPDYSDAALLEASPEWLAPYLTGMTTEQDWKGFDPLPALEAYIGWNGLHQLEKIAPAHFTTPLGRKIAIDYSGDSPAIELRIQEMFGQTCHPMIGDHPLKVTLLSPAHRPIQVTTDIPSFWTGSYGDVRKDMRAQYPKHPWPENPTQADPTLRAKPRKR
;
A
#
# COMPACT_ATOMS: atom_id res chain seq x y z
N MET A 1 24.54 16.76 -29.30
CA MET A 1 25.18 18.04 -28.89
C MET A 1 25.56 18.92 -30.10
N LEU A 2 26.58 18.58 -30.96
CA LEU A 2 27.02 19.40 -32.10
C LEU A 2 25.90 19.67 -33.12
N LEU A 3 25.03 18.69 -33.39
CA LEU A 3 23.89 18.85 -34.30
C LEU A 3 22.85 19.85 -33.81
N GLN A 4 22.66 19.98 -32.50
CA GLN A 4 21.66 20.87 -31.92
C GLN A 4 22.22 22.22 -31.52
N ALA A 5 23.39 22.25 -30.88
CA ALA A 5 24.02 23.48 -30.36
C ALA A 5 25.01 24.14 -31.39
N GLY A 6 25.32 23.42 -32.45
CA GLY A 6 26.22 23.94 -33.51
C GLY A 6 27.66 24.14 -33.05
N PRO A 7 28.37 25.09 -33.68
CA PRO A 7 29.81 25.35 -33.44
C PRO A 7 30.17 25.72 -32.00
N ARG A 8 29.23 26.27 -31.23
CA ARG A 8 29.45 26.65 -29.82
C ARG A 8 29.74 25.45 -28.88
N ALA A 9 29.28 24.26 -29.26
CA ALA A 9 29.54 23.05 -28.51
C ALA A 9 30.91 22.41 -28.83
N ALA A 10 31.63 22.87 -29.85
CA ALA A 10 32.89 22.31 -30.28
C ALA A 10 33.98 22.25 -29.18
N PRO A 11 34.19 23.31 -28.35
CA PRO A 11 35.17 23.24 -27.27
C PRO A 11 34.84 22.16 -26.23
N LEU A 12 33.55 22.02 -25.86
CA LEU A 12 33.10 20.99 -24.94
C LEU A 12 33.22 19.61 -25.55
N ALA A 13 32.85 19.41 -26.82
CA ALA A 13 32.97 18.15 -27.51
C ALA A 13 34.44 17.67 -27.61
N ALA A 14 35.35 18.59 -27.91
CA ALA A 14 36.79 18.30 -27.95
C ALA A 14 37.31 17.92 -26.54
N LEU A 15 36.90 18.64 -25.50
CA LEU A 15 37.28 18.34 -24.10
C LEU A 15 36.82 16.95 -23.67
N LEU A 16 35.62 16.57 -24.03
CA LEU A 16 35.04 15.27 -23.68
C LEU A 16 35.67 14.07 -24.46
N SER A 17 36.37 14.35 -25.55
CA SER A 17 37.01 13.35 -26.41
C SER A 17 38.47 13.03 -26.04
N ASP A 18 39.07 13.85 -25.16
CA ASP A 18 40.46 13.65 -24.71
C ASP A 18 40.53 13.32 -23.23
N ARG A 19 41.74 13.09 -22.72
CA ARG A 19 41.97 12.84 -21.29
C ARG A 19 41.73 14.09 -20.44
N ASP A 20 41.42 13.87 -19.18
CA ASP A 20 41.27 14.96 -18.20
C ASP A 20 42.56 15.77 -18.05
N ILE A 21 42.44 17.05 -18.28
CA ILE A 21 43.56 18.04 -18.25
C ILE A 21 43.63 18.77 -16.90
N LEU A 22 42.67 18.58 -16.01
CA LEU A 22 42.61 19.28 -14.72
C LEU A 22 43.52 18.61 -13.68
N SER A 23 44.26 19.43 -12.92
CA SER A 23 45.06 18.97 -11.78
C SER A 23 44.24 18.83 -10.49
N THR A 24 43.02 19.40 -10.44
CA THR A 24 42.17 19.47 -9.26
C THR A 24 41.32 18.21 -9.09
N GLN A 25 41.04 17.83 -7.83
CA GLN A 25 40.07 16.81 -7.51
C GLN A 25 38.62 17.31 -7.58
N ASN A 26 38.41 18.60 -7.79
CA ASN A 26 37.10 19.22 -7.94
C ASN A 26 36.43 18.77 -9.25
N CYS A 27 35.13 18.54 -9.21
CA CYS A 27 34.41 17.99 -10.36
C CYS A 27 34.08 19.04 -11.45
N ASP A 28 34.28 20.34 -11.18
CA ASP A 28 33.91 21.42 -12.09
C ASP A 28 34.75 21.45 -13.38
N LEU A 29 34.09 21.37 -14.52
CA LEU A 29 34.69 21.50 -15.86
C LEU A 29 34.86 22.98 -16.32
N THR A 30 34.29 23.96 -15.62
CA THR A 30 34.34 25.35 -16.00
C THR A 30 35.76 25.87 -16.18
N PRO A 31 36.75 25.56 -15.33
CA PRO A 31 38.14 26.01 -15.52
C PRO A 31 38.77 25.50 -16.82
N ALA A 32 38.51 24.23 -17.18
CA ALA A 32 39.00 23.66 -18.45
C ALA A 32 38.40 24.35 -19.67
N LEU A 33 37.10 24.62 -19.64
CA LEU A 33 36.41 25.34 -20.71
C LEU A 33 36.89 26.80 -20.87
N THR A 34 37.19 27.43 -19.75
CA THR A 34 37.74 28.81 -19.76
C THR A 34 39.14 28.84 -20.36
N ALA A 35 39.99 27.87 -20.00
CA ALA A 35 41.33 27.74 -20.57
C ALA A 35 41.32 27.48 -22.09
N LEU A 36 40.33 26.76 -22.60
CA LEU A 36 40.15 26.55 -24.04
C LEU A 36 39.77 27.82 -24.79
N ARG A 37 39.03 28.73 -24.15
CA ARG A 37 38.60 30.02 -24.75
C ARG A 37 39.70 31.06 -24.83
N GLY A 38 40.81 30.88 -24.14
CA GLY A 38 41.97 31.76 -24.22
C GLY A 38 41.75 33.14 -23.64
N SER A 39 40.85 33.32 -22.68
CA SER A 39 40.62 34.60 -22.00
C SER A 39 41.82 34.95 -21.14
N SER A 40 42.61 35.89 -21.60
CA SER A 40 43.91 36.37 -21.08
C SER A 40 43.79 37.22 -19.80
N GLY A 41 43.07 36.76 -18.77
CA GLY A 41 42.77 37.59 -17.60
C GLY A 41 43.07 37.04 -16.22
N GLN A 42 43.38 35.74 -16.05
CA GLN A 42 43.58 35.19 -14.72
C GLN A 42 44.76 34.21 -14.65
N LYS A 43 45.90 34.69 -14.13
CA LYS A 43 47.06 33.86 -13.77
C LYS A 43 46.72 32.70 -12.82
N ALA A 44 45.65 32.80 -12.03
CA ALA A 44 45.18 31.80 -11.11
C ALA A 44 44.63 30.52 -11.77
N GLN A 45 44.36 30.52 -13.09
CA GLN A 45 43.85 29.34 -13.82
C GLN A 45 44.96 28.47 -14.44
N ALA A 46 46.18 29.00 -14.61
CA ALA A 46 47.30 28.23 -15.14
C ALA A 46 47.71 27.04 -14.26
N ASP A 47 47.61 27.17 -12.92
CA ASP A 47 47.94 26.12 -11.95
C ASP A 47 46.91 24.99 -11.90
N THR A 48 45.75 25.21 -12.55
CA THR A 48 44.66 24.20 -12.54
C THR A 48 44.81 23.18 -13.68
N ILE A 49 45.68 23.48 -14.67
CA ILE A 49 45.90 22.59 -15.83
C ILE A 49 47.17 21.78 -15.67
N ARG A 50 47.03 20.46 -15.67
CA ARG A 50 48.13 19.52 -15.51
C ARG A 50 48.91 19.23 -16.78
N ASP A 51 48.23 19.23 -17.95
CA ASP A 51 48.81 18.88 -19.24
C ASP A 51 48.54 19.93 -20.31
N HIS A 52 49.53 20.79 -20.50
CA HIS A 52 49.46 21.86 -21.51
C HIS A 52 49.51 21.31 -22.94
N SER A 53 50.15 20.17 -23.17
CA SER A 53 50.23 19.54 -24.51
C SER A 53 48.87 18.99 -24.93
N ALA A 54 48.14 18.39 -23.97
CA ALA A 54 46.76 17.95 -24.15
C ALA A 54 45.83 19.14 -24.41
N LEU A 55 45.99 20.26 -23.67
CA LEU A 55 45.23 21.46 -23.89
C LEU A 55 45.37 21.97 -25.35
N GLU A 56 46.57 22.00 -25.90
CA GLU A 56 46.78 22.44 -27.30
C GLU A 56 46.17 21.45 -28.31
N ARG A 57 46.26 20.16 -28.09
CA ARG A 57 45.55 19.14 -28.92
C ARG A 57 44.04 19.39 -28.89
N ILE A 58 43.46 19.61 -27.72
CA ILE A 58 42.02 19.87 -27.53
C ILE A 58 41.61 21.15 -28.24
N LYS A 59 42.43 22.20 -28.19
CA LYS A 59 42.18 23.46 -28.93
C LYS A 59 42.16 23.23 -30.44
N GLN A 60 43.10 22.43 -30.98
CA GLN A 60 43.14 22.11 -32.40
C GLN A 60 41.89 21.28 -32.79
N GLU A 61 41.53 20.27 -31.99
CA GLU A 61 40.34 19.48 -32.24
C GLU A 61 39.06 20.32 -32.14
N ALA A 62 38.96 21.26 -31.16
CA ALA A 62 37.85 22.20 -31.08
C ALA A 62 37.73 23.08 -32.34
N LYS A 63 38.84 23.55 -32.89
CA LYS A 63 38.84 24.30 -34.18
C LYS A 63 38.37 23.43 -35.34
N ARG A 64 38.81 22.13 -35.39
CA ARG A 64 38.38 21.17 -36.41
C ARG A 64 36.86 20.92 -36.32
N LEU A 65 36.36 20.59 -35.12
CA LEU A 65 34.93 20.36 -34.87
C LEU A 65 34.07 21.62 -35.15
N ASN A 66 34.57 22.82 -34.83
CA ASN A 66 33.90 24.06 -35.13
C ASN A 66 33.65 24.29 -36.61
N ARG A 67 34.62 23.85 -37.48
CA ARG A 67 34.48 23.96 -38.96
C ARG A 67 33.50 22.94 -39.52
N LEU A 68 33.42 21.74 -38.88
CA LEU A 68 32.57 20.64 -39.31
C LEU A 68 31.15 20.74 -38.76
N ALA A 69 30.97 21.46 -37.68
CA ALA A 69 29.67 21.58 -37.04
C ALA A 69 28.64 22.28 -37.94
N PRO A 70 27.42 21.73 -38.07
CA PRO A 70 26.34 22.39 -38.80
C PRO A 70 25.91 23.69 -38.11
N LYS A 71 25.11 24.49 -38.77
CA LYS A 71 24.46 25.62 -38.11
C LYS A 71 23.60 25.10 -36.95
N ALA A 72 23.62 25.82 -35.81
CA ALA A 72 22.82 25.44 -34.65
C ALA A 72 21.34 25.37 -35.02
N MET A 73 20.67 24.31 -34.58
CA MET A 73 19.22 24.17 -34.71
C MET A 73 18.47 24.99 -33.64
N CYS A 74 19.11 25.24 -32.50
CA CYS A 74 18.51 26.06 -31.43
C CYS A 74 18.63 27.55 -31.81
N VAL A 75 17.51 28.26 -31.73
CA VAL A 75 17.42 29.71 -31.95
C VAL A 75 18.16 30.46 -30.84
N VAL A 76 18.06 30.00 -29.60
CA VAL A 76 18.75 30.54 -28.43
C VAL A 76 20.12 29.87 -28.25
N PRO A 77 21.19 30.67 -28.03
CA PRO A 77 22.52 30.12 -27.84
C PRO A 77 22.61 29.34 -26.51
N LEU A 78 22.85 28.03 -26.58
CA LEU A 78 23.05 27.17 -25.45
C LEU A 78 24.40 27.39 -24.75
N ASN A 79 24.41 27.38 -23.44
CA ASN A 79 25.63 27.37 -22.64
C ASN A 79 26.29 25.97 -22.58
N PRO A 80 27.52 25.83 -22.02
CA PRO A 80 28.20 24.54 -21.95
C PRO A 80 27.43 23.48 -21.14
N ALA A 81 26.77 23.85 -20.05
CA ALA A 81 25.99 22.91 -19.23
C ALA A 81 24.77 22.39 -20.00
N GLN A 82 24.05 23.27 -20.70
CA GLN A 82 22.95 22.90 -21.59
C GLN A 82 23.41 22.00 -22.74
N CYS A 83 24.59 22.32 -23.34
CA CYS A 83 25.20 21.45 -24.37
C CYS A 83 25.54 20.05 -23.83
N LEU A 84 26.06 19.99 -22.59
CA LEU A 84 26.38 18.72 -21.92
C LEU A 84 25.11 17.92 -21.61
N ALA A 85 24.05 18.61 -21.18
CA ALA A 85 22.75 18.00 -20.90
C ALA A 85 22.13 17.35 -22.16
N LEU A 86 22.27 17.97 -23.30
CA LEU A 86 21.87 17.41 -24.60
C LEU A 86 22.71 16.18 -25.00
N ALA A 87 23.97 16.11 -24.56
CA ALA A 87 24.86 14.99 -24.87
C ALA A 87 24.58 13.77 -23.96
N TYR A 88 24.25 14.02 -22.70
CA TYR A 88 24.03 13.00 -21.65
C TYR A 88 22.75 13.29 -20.88
N PRO A 89 21.58 13.22 -21.52
CA PRO A 89 20.30 13.56 -20.85
C PRO A 89 20.02 12.66 -19.66
N GLU A 90 20.42 11.39 -19.68
CA GLU A 90 20.26 10.45 -18.59
C GLU A 90 21.17 10.73 -17.38
N ARG A 91 22.18 11.61 -17.56
CA ARG A 91 23.14 12.02 -16.53
C ARG A 91 22.89 13.42 -15.98
N VAL A 92 21.78 14.05 -16.34
CA VAL A 92 21.26 15.22 -15.61
C VAL A 92 20.89 14.73 -14.22
N ALA A 93 21.40 15.39 -13.19
CA ALA A 93 21.31 14.93 -11.81
C ALA A 93 20.76 16.01 -10.90
N GLN A 94 19.82 15.63 -10.02
CA GLN A 94 19.21 16.49 -9.02
C GLN A 94 19.73 16.12 -7.64
N ARG A 95 20.09 17.12 -6.83
CA ARG A 95 20.52 16.94 -5.44
C ARG A 95 19.39 16.41 -4.59
N ARG A 96 19.66 15.33 -3.84
CA ARG A 96 18.71 14.79 -2.87
C ARG A 96 18.74 15.61 -1.57
N PRO A 97 17.60 15.73 -0.87
CA PRO A 97 17.58 16.31 0.47
C PRO A 97 18.51 15.53 1.43
N GLY A 98 19.22 16.27 2.28
CA GLY A 98 20.13 15.69 3.26
C GLY A 98 21.46 16.44 3.37
N THR A 99 22.29 16.06 4.31
CA THR A 99 23.60 16.70 4.60
C THR A 99 24.68 16.27 3.60
N GLN A 100 24.62 15.03 3.12
CA GLN A 100 25.57 14.53 2.13
C GLN A 100 25.15 14.97 0.71
N PRO A 101 26.10 15.37 -0.15
CA PRO A 101 25.82 15.77 -1.54
C PRO A 101 25.57 14.52 -2.41
N ARG A 102 24.41 13.91 -2.24
CA ARG A 102 23.91 12.80 -3.03
C ARG A 102 22.98 13.32 -4.11
N TYR A 103 23.08 12.73 -5.28
CA TYR A 103 22.32 13.09 -6.45
C TYR A 103 21.55 11.89 -6.98
N ILE A 104 20.40 12.14 -7.59
CA ILE A 104 19.70 11.19 -8.44
C ILE A 104 19.82 11.67 -9.88
N MET A 105 20.20 10.76 -10.78
CA MET A 105 20.27 11.06 -12.21
C MET A 105 18.92 10.81 -12.89
N ALA A 106 18.65 11.49 -14.00
CA ALA A 106 17.46 11.27 -14.81
C ALA A 106 17.30 9.80 -15.22
N GLY A 107 18.40 9.09 -15.45
CA GLY A 107 18.40 7.64 -15.68
C GLY A 107 18.08 6.76 -14.43
N GLY A 108 17.68 7.35 -13.31
CA GLY A 108 17.24 6.65 -12.10
C GLY A 108 18.35 6.16 -11.17
N LYS A 109 19.63 6.27 -11.56
CA LYS A 109 20.78 5.85 -10.74
C LYS A 109 21.23 6.96 -9.80
N GLY A 110 21.75 6.57 -8.61
CA GLY A 110 22.37 7.50 -7.67
C GLY A 110 23.78 7.89 -8.09
N ALA A 111 24.27 9.03 -7.59
CA ALA A 111 25.67 9.44 -7.66
C ALA A 111 26.02 10.26 -6.40
N VAL A 112 27.30 10.33 -6.04
CA VAL A 112 27.77 11.05 -4.84
C VAL A 112 28.90 11.99 -5.20
N LEU A 113 28.90 13.18 -4.58
CA LEU A 113 29.97 14.16 -4.69
C LEU A 113 30.72 14.22 -3.34
N ALA A 114 31.98 14.64 -3.36
CA ALA A 114 32.71 14.91 -2.14
C ALA A 114 32.09 16.15 -1.43
N SER A 115 32.05 16.12 -0.12
CA SER A 115 31.41 17.20 0.66
C SER A 115 32.17 18.53 0.60
N ASP A 116 33.45 18.47 0.30
CA ASP A 116 34.39 19.60 0.14
C ASP A 116 34.46 20.10 -1.31
N ASP A 117 33.74 19.48 -2.24
CA ASP A 117 33.69 19.93 -3.63
C ASP A 117 32.91 21.25 -3.75
N SER A 118 33.41 22.16 -4.59
CA SER A 118 32.77 23.48 -4.80
C SER A 118 31.34 23.38 -5.31
N MET A 119 30.98 22.28 -5.99
CA MET A 119 29.65 22.03 -6.53
C MET A 119 28.74 21.21 -5.60
N ALA A 120 29.17 20.89 -4.38
CA ALA A 120 28.41 20.07 -3.43
C ALA A 120 27.02 20.64 -3.10
N ASN A 121 26.82 21.95 -3.28
CA ASN A 121 25.54 22.64 -3.04
C ASN A 121 24.73 22.89 -4.30
N ALA A 122 25.21 22.52 -5.49
CA ALA A 122 24.47 22.70 -6.73
C ALA A 122 23.19 21.85 -6.72
N GLN A 123 22.05 22.48 -7.03
CA GLN A 123 20.74 21.76 -7.09
C GLN A 123 20.70 20.77 -8.26
N TYR A 124 21.24 21.17 -9.40
CA TYR A 124 21.32 20.34 -10.59
C TYR A 124 22.74 20.32 -11.14
N LEU A 125 23.16 19.15 -11.57
CA LEU A 125 24.43 18.90 -12.25
C LEU A 125 24.18 18.13 -13.54
N VAL A 126 25.07 18.34 -14.50
CA VAL A 126 25.19 17.42 -15.64
C VAL A 126 26.53 16.72 -15.54
N ILE A 127 26.51 15.42 -15.45
CA ILE A 127 27.67 14.59 -15.17
C ILE A 127 28.28 14.07 -16.46
N SER A 128 29.54 14.41 -16.73
CA SER A 128 30.28 13.86 -17.88
C SER A 128 31.06 12.59 -17.53
N ASP A 129 31.63 12.52 -16.29
CA ASP A 129 32.44 11.39 -15.86
C ASP A 129 32.04 10.93 -14.46
N LEU A 130 31.89 9.60 -14.34
CA LEU A 130 31.57 8.87 -13.12
C LEU A 130 32.71 7.93 -12.77
N GLY A 131 33.04 7.86 -11.50
CA GLY A 131 33.95 6.85 -10.98
C GLY A 131 33.38 5.44 -11.06
N ASN A 132 34.27 4.45 -10.90
CA ASN A 132 33.82 3.05 -10.88
C ASN A 132 32.93 2.81 -9.65
N PRO A 133 31.72 2.24 -9.80
CA PRO A 133 30.82 1.93 -8.69
C PRO A 133 31.37 0.93 -7.66
N HIS A 134 32.44 0.19 -7.99
CA HIS A 134 33.11 -0.75 -7.06
C HIS A 134 34.20 -0.14 -6.21
N ALA A 135 34.42 1.17 -6.28
CA ALA A 135 35.35 1.85 -5.37
C ALA A 135 34.80 1.90 -3.94
N ARG A 136 35.67 1.83 -2.94
CA ARG A 136 35.44 1.71 -1.49
C ARG A 136 34.42 2.66 -0.81
N THR A 137 33.67 3.45 -1.55
CA THR A 137 32.84 4.58 -1.05
C THR A 137 31.32 4.31 -1.03
N GLY A 138 30.87 3.05 -1.28
CA GLY A 138 29.44 2.71 -1.22
C GLY A 138 28.82 2.39 -2.58
N PRO A 139 27.48 2.17 -2.64
CA PRO A 139 26.79 1.70 -3.85
C PRO A 139 26.67 2.75 -4.95
N ASP A 140 26.77 4.05 -4.64
CA ASP A 140 26.66 5.14 -5.60
C ASP A 140 28.06 5.52 -6.15
N PRO A 141 28.24 5.65 -7.49
CA PRO A 141 29.50 6.09 -8.08
C PRO A 141 29.82 7.54 -7.71
N LYS A 142 31.12 7.83 -7.56
CA LYS A 142 31.61 9.19 -7.30
C LYS A 142 31.56 10.01 -8.61
N ILE A 143 31.00 11.22 -8.53
CA ILE A 143 31.05 12.21 -9.63
C ILE A 143 32.50 12.70 -9.75
N ARG A 144 33.08 12.56 -10.93
CA ARG A 144 34.43 13.01 -11.23
C ARG A 144 34.45 14.32 -11.97
N ARG A 145 33.57 14.48 -12.97
CA ARG A 145 33.47 15.71 -13.76
C ARG A 145 32.00 16.03 -14.05
N ALA A 146 31.64 17.28 -13.88
CA ALA A 146 30.30 17.79 -14.09
C ALA A 146 30.30 19.29 -14.43
N LEU A 147 29.14 19.78 -14.85
CA LEU A 147 28.80 21.20 -14.92
C LEU A 147 27.53 21.47 -14.12
N ALA A 148 27.48 22.61 -13.43
CA ALA A 148 26.26 23.06 -12.77
C ALA A 148 25.25 23.51 -13.83
N LEU A 149 23.98 23.16 -13.58
CA LEU A 149 22.85 23.57 -14.41
C LEU A 149 21.82 24.23 -13.49
N THR A 150 21.25 25.34 -13.92
CA THR A 150 20.12 25.94 -13.23
C THR A 150 18.82 25.28 -13.64
N GLU A 151 17.78 25.42 -12.82
CA GLU A 151 16.46 24.87 -13.16
C GLU A 151 15.87 25.50 -14.43
N SER A 152 16.08 26.82 -14.63
CA SER A 152 15.65 27.51 -15.85
C SER A 152 16.31 26.94 -17.11
N GLU A 153 17.62 26.72 -17.05
CA GLU A 153 18.39 26.12 -18.16
C GLU A 153 17.97 24.68 -18.45
N LEU A 154 17.66 23.93 -17.40
CA LEU A 154 17.13 22.55 -17.53
C LEU A 154 15.78 22.57 -18.23
N ARG A 155 14.87 23.45 -17.81
CA ARG A 155 13.53 23.59 -18.39
C ARG A 155 13.57 24.03 -19.84
N GLU A 156 14.50 24.93 -20.20
CA GLU A 156 14.70 25.36 -21.59
C GLU A 156 15.11 24.20 -22.51
N VAL A 157 16.03 23.35 -22.04
CA VAL A 157 16.55 22.22 -22.83
C VAL A 157 15.55 21.06 -22.96
N PHE A 158 14.78 20.80 -21.89
CA PHE A 158 13.92 19.63 -21.80
C PHE A 158 12.42 19.96 -21.75
N ALA A 159 12.01 21.14 -22.23
CA ALA A 159 10.60 21.56 -22.15
C ALA A 159 9.62 20.52 -22.68
N GLU A 160 9.95 19.82 -23.78
CA GLU A 160 9.09 18.80 -24.39
C GLU A 160 9.11 17.45 -23.65
N ARG A 161 10.10 17.23 -22.77
CA ARG A 161 10.25 15.98 -22.00
C ARG A 161 9.72 16.10 -20.59
N ILE A 162 9.55 17.31 -20.10
CA ILE A 162 9.01 17.56 -18.77
C ILE A 162 7.51 17.30 -18.81
N THR A 163 7.03 16.39 -17.99
CA THR A 163 5.64 15.99 -17.94
C THR A 163 5.10 16.04 -16.51
N TRP A 164 3.78 16.21 -16.38
CA TRP A 164 3.09 16.11 -15.11
C TRP A 164 2.66 14.68 -14.86
N GLU A 165 3.12 14.09 -13.77
CA GLU A 165 2.66 12.80 -13.26
C GLU A 165 1.75 13.01 -12.05
N THR A 166 0.61 12.35 -12.05
CA THR A 166 -0.30 12.31 -10.92
C THR A 166 -0.13 11.00 -10.16
N ARG A 167 -0.13 11.06 -8.84
CA ARG A 167 0.01 9.89 -7.98
C ARG A 167 -0.91 9.98 -6.79
N CYS A 168 -1.74 8.97 -6.63
CA CYS A 168 -2.59 8.80 -5.47
C CYS A 168 -2.22 7.48 -4.78
N ARG A 169 -1.89 7.52 -3.49
CA ARG A 169 -1.46 6.33 -2.75
C ARG A 169 -1.74 6.43 -1.27
N TRP A 170 -1.87 5.29 -0.61
CA TRP A 170 -1.88 5.22 0.85
C TRP A 170 -0.48 5.50 1.43
N SER A 171 -0.39 6.41 2.37
CA SER A 171 0.84 6.71 3.11
C SER A 171 0.84 5.98 4.45
N LYS A 172 1.69 4.97 4.60
CA LYS A 172 1.90 4.23 5.85
C LYS A 172 2.36 5.15 6.99
N ARG A 173 3.21 6.13 6.67
CA ARG A 173 3.75 7.10 7.66
C ARG A 173 2.69 8.07 8.15
N HIS A 174 1.88 8.62 7.25
CA HIS A 174 0.88 9.64 7.58
C HIS A 174 -0.50 9.04 7.86
N ARG A 175 -0.68 7.72 7.65
CA ARG A 175 -1.92 6.98 7.85
C ARG A 175 -3.11 7.61 7.15
N ARG A 176 -2.87 8.03 5.91
CA ARG A 176 -3.86 8.69 5.05
C ARG A 176 -3.51 8.54 3.58
N VAL A 177 -4.50 8.74 2.73
CA VAL A 177 -4.30 8.88 1.29
C VAL A 177 -3.56 10.19 1.02
N ILE A 178 -2.52 10.12 0.18
CA ILE A 178 -1.80 11.28 -0.34
C ILE A 178 -2.00 11.31 -1.85
N ALA A 179 -2.66 12.36 -2.32
CA ALA A 179 -2.75 12.69 -3.73
C ALA A 179 -1.76 13.81 -4.03
N SER A 180 -0.85 13.57 -4.95
CA SER A 180 0.17 14.52 -5.39
C SER A 180 0.27 14.53 -6.91
N ARG A 181 0.60 15.66 -7.47
CA ARG A 181 1.08 15.78 -8.84
C ARG A 181 2.50 16.31 -8.82
N SER A 182 3.32 15.74 -9.67
CA SER A 182 4.73 16.11 -9.76
C SER A 182 5.08 16.40 -11.20
N GLU A 183 5.80 17.48 -11.40
CA GLU A 183 6.45 17.76 -12.67
C GLU A 183 7.76 16.98 -12.71
N THR A 184 7.92 16.13 -13.70
CA THR A 184 9.04 15.18 -13.77
C THR A 184 9.82 15.30 -15.07
N LEU A 185 11.11 15.11 -14.95
CA LEU A 185 11.99 14.82 -16.07
C LEU A 185 12.58 13.43 -15.83
N ASP A 186 12.02 12.41 -16.47
CA ASP A 186 12.32 11.00 -16.22
C ASP A 186 12.26 10.67 -14.70
N ALA A 187 13.37 10.28 -14.06
CA ALA A 187 13.41 10.01 -12.62
C ALA A 187 13.56 11.26 -11.71
N LEU A 188 13.70 12.44 -12.28
CA LEU A 188 13.83 13.68 -11.51
C LEU A 188 12.44 14.27 -11.20
N SER A 189 12.24 14.70 -9.97
CA SER A 189 11.03 15.44 -9.56
C SER A 189 11.40 16.92 -9.42
N LEU A 190 10.95 17.74 -10.37
CA LEU A 190 11.27 19.17 -10.41
C LEU A 190 10.40 19.95 -9.43
N THR A 191 9.09 19.71 -9.51
CA THR A 191 8.08 20.33 -8.65
C THR A 191 7.15 19.26 -8.14
N GLN A 192 6.72 19.37 -6.88
CA GLN A 192 5.70 18.51 -6.31
C GLN A 192 4.67 19.34 -5.56
N GLU A 193 3.41 19.10 -5.84
CA GLU A 193 2.31 19.79 -5.18
C GLU A 193 1.16 18.83 -4.85
N VAL A 194 0.26 19.27 -3.97
CA VAL A 194 -0.94 18.50 -3.61
C VAL A 194 -1.90 18.51 -4.81
N TRP A 195 -2.32 17.33 -5.24
CA TRP A 195 -3.32 17.18 -6.27
C TRP A 195 -4.73 17.30 -5.68
N ARG A 196 -5.23 18.55 -5.63
CA ARG A 196 -6.53 18.86 -5.01
C ARG A 196 -7.73 18.31 -5.77
N GLU A 197 -7.60 18.18 -7.08
CA GLU A 197 -8.62 17.70 -8.00
C GLU A 197 -8.46 16.22 -8.34
N ALA A 198 -7.92 15.44 -7.39
CA ALA A 198 -7.77 14.01 -7.60
C ALA A 198 -9.15 13.35 -7.81
N PRO A 199 -9.32 12.54 -8.85
CA PRO A 199 -10.57 11.82 -9.09
C PRO A 199 -10.96 10.95 -7.89
N THR A 200 -12.26 10.88 -7.63
CA THR A 200 -12.80 10.08 -6.52
C THR A 200 -12.37 8.62 -6.62
N GLU A 201 -12.33 8.06 -7.82
CA GLU A 201 -11.90 6.69 -8.09
C GLU A 201 -10.45 6.46 -7.67
N ALA A 202 -9.54 7.43 -7.93
CA ALA A 202 -8.14 7.34 -7.55
C ALA A 202 -7.96 7.40 -6.02
N LEU A 203 -8.73 8.27 -5.35
CA LEU A 203 -8.74 8.38 -3.90
C LEU A 203 -9.27 7.10 -3.24
N THR A 204 -10.38 6.57 -3.77
CA THR A 204 -10.99 5.33 -3.31
C THR A 204 -10.06 4.14 -3.51
N ALA A 205 -9.43 4.00 -4.67
CA ALA A 205 -8.47 2.94 -4.93
C ALA A 205 -7.29 2.99 -3.94
N ALA A 206 -6.75 4.18 -3.68
CA ALA A 206 -5.69 4.37 -2.69
C ALA A 206 -6.16 4.08 -1.25
N MET A 207 -7.44 4.34 -0.93
CA MET A 207 -8.01 3.98 0.37
C MET A 207 -8.18 2.47 0.51
N VAL A 208 -8.59 1.76 -0.55
CA VAL A 208 -8.63 0.28 -0.58
C VAL A 208 -7.25 -0.31 -0.31
N GLU A 209 -6.18 0.23 -0.92
CA GLU A 209 -4.80 -0.15 -0.57
C GLU A 209 -4.50 0.08 0.91
N GLY A 210 -5.00 1.19 1.45
CA GLY A 210 -4.90 1.51 2.87
C GLY A 210 -5.57 0.45 3.74
N VAL A 211 -6.78 0.04 3.40
CA VAL A 211 -7.51 -1.03 4.10
C VAL A 211 -6.76 -2.36 4.02
N LYS A 212 -6.26 -2.76 2.84
CA LYS A 212 -5.43 -3.97 2.68
C LYS A 212 -4.21 -3.94 3.60
N HIS A 213 -3.64 -2.76 3.80
CA HIS A 213 -2.49 -2.59 4.68
C HIS A 213 -2.82 -2.56 6.18
N MET A 214 -3.95 -1.95 6.55
CA MET A 214 -4.41 -1.85 7.94
C MET A 214 -5.10 -3.12 8.44
N GLY A 215 -5.63 -3.94 7.53
CA GLY A 215 -6.44 -5.11 7.81
C GLY A 215 -7.92 -4.78 7.99
N LEU A 216 -8.73 -5.84 7.97
CA LEU A 216 -10.18 -5.74 8.21
C LEU A 216 -10.46 -5.47 9.69
N ARG A 217 -11.44 -4.63 9.93
CA ARG A 217 -12.02 -4.37 11.26
C ARG A 217 -13.49 -4.70 11.22
N LEU A 218 -13.81 -5.95 11.52
CA LEU A 218 -15.18 -6.44 11.50
C LEU A 218 -15.79 -6.36 12.90
N PRO A 219 -16.86 -5.57 13.09
CA PRO A 219 -17.63 -5.56 14.33
C PRO A 219 -18.32 -6.92 14.54
N LYS A 220 -18.85 -7.15 15.74
CA LYS A 220 -19.45 -8.43 16.14
C LYS A 220 -20.52 -8.91 15.16
N ALA A 221 -21.36 -8.03 14.63
CA ALA A 221 -22.40 -8.40 13.68
C ALA A 221 -21.81 -8.87 12.32
N ALA A 222 -20.77 -8.19 11.81
CA ALA A 222 -20.08 -8.59 10.59
C ALA A 222 -19.31 -9.92 10.78
N ARG A 223 -18.69 -10.14 11.96
CA ARG A 223 -18.07 -11.43 12.30
C ARG A 223 -19.09 -12.56 12.38
N LEU A 224 -20.29 -12.28 12.90
CA LEU A 224 -21.38 -13.25 12.90
C LEU A 224 -21.80 -13.61 11.47
N LEU A 225 -21.95 -12.62 10.57
CA LEU A 225 -22.25 -12.87 9.17
C LEU A 225 -21.16 -13.76 8.52
N GLN A 226 -19.88 -13.42 8.73
CA GLN A 226 -18.72 -14.18 8.25
C GLN A 226 -18.77 -15.65 8.75
N ALA A 227 -19.02 -15.86 10.04
CA ALA A 227 -19.08 -17.18 10.64
C ALA A 227 -20.28 -18.01 10.13
N ARG A 228 -21.43 -17.37 9.88
CA ARG A 228 -22.60 -18.00 9.27
C ARG A 228 -22.33 -18.46 7.85
N VAL A 229 -21.65 -17.62 7.05
CA VAL A 229 -21.24 -17.98 5.68
C VAL A 229 -20.26 -19.16 5.71
N ALA A 230 -19.30 -19.15 6.62
CA ALA A 230 -18.34 -20.26 6.78
C ALA A 230 -18.99 -21.57 7.21
N ALA A 231 -20.12 -21.52 7.95
CA ALA A 231 -20.88 -22.70 8.36
C ALA A 231 -21.82 -23.25 7.26
N ALA A 232 -22.01 -22.54 6.17
CA ALA A 232 -22.80 -22.98 5.04
C ALA A 232 -22.02 -23.99 4.17
N PRO A 233 -22.71 -24.86 3.40
CA PRO A 233 -22.05 -25.77 2.48
C PRO A 233 -21.13 -25.07 1.49
N ALA A 234 -19.96 -25.67 1.24
CA ALA A 234 -18.95 -25.07 0.35
C ALA A 234 -19.49 -24.77 -1.04
N GLY A 235 -19.12 -23.60 -1.58
CA GLY A 235 -19.47 -23.16 -2.93
C GLY A 235 -20.85 -22.52 -3.08
N GLN A 236 -21.65 -22.40 -2.01
CA GLN A 236 -22.96 -21.72 -2.06
C GLN A 236 -22.83 -20.20 -1.94
N PHE A 237 -21.80 -19.71 -1.28
CA PHE A 237 -21.53 -18.30 -1.07
C PHE A 237 -20.08 -17.96 -1.44
N PRO A 238 -19.74 -16.68 -1.70
CA PRO A 238 -18.35 -16.24 -1.80
C PRO A 238 -17.59 -16.57 -0.52
N ASP A 239 -16.26 -16.71 -0.63
CA ASP A 239 -15.41 -16.90 0.54
C ASP A 239 -15.34 -15.60 1.36
N TYR A 240 -15.81 -15.67 2.60
CA TYR A 240 -15.82 -14.57 3.57
C TYR A 240 -14.65 -14.62 4.56
N SER A 241 -13.61 -15.42 4.31
CA SER A 241 -12.38 -15.36 5.10
C SER A 241 -11.75 -13.95 5.02
N ASP A 242 -11.03 -13.54 6.06
CA ASP A 242 -10.38 -12.22 6.10
C ASP A 242 -9.46 -12.02 4.89
N ALA A 243 -8.77 -13.06 4.44
CA ALA A 243 -7.89 -13.01 3.28
C ALA A 243 -8.67 -12.77 1.97
N ALA A 244 -9.73 -13.55 1.74
CA ALA A 244 -10.57 -13.42 0.54
C ALA A 244 -11.29 -12.07 0.49
N LEU A 245 -11.83 -11.61 1.62
CA LEU A 245 -12.46 -10.29 1.71
C LEU A 245 -11.48 -9.14 1.48
N LEU A 246 -10.22 -9.26 1.95
CA LEU A 246 -9.19 -8.25 1.66
C LEU A 246 -8.82 -8.24 0.17
N GLU A 247 -8.72 -9.39 -0.45
CA GLU A 247 -8.43 -9.50 -1.88
C GLU A 247 -9.58 -8.92 -2.73
N ALA A 248 -10.81 -9.32 -2.44
CA ALA A 248 -12.02 -8.83 -3.10
C ALA A 248 -12.45 -7.41 -2.68
N SER A 249 -11.67 -6.72 -1.82
CA SER A 249 -12.02 -5.38 -1.32
C SER A 249 -12.29 -4.33 -2.41
N PRO A 250 -11.68 -4.35 -3.61
CA PRO A 250 -12.07 -3.44 -4.69
C PRO A 250 -13.52 -3.63 -5.14
N GLU A 251 -14.08 -4.83 -5.03
CA GLU A 251 -15.42 -5.15 -5.52
C GLU A 251 -16.50 -4.77 -4.51
N TRP A 252 -16.38 -5.25 -3.28
CA TRP A 252 -17.44 -5.09 -2.28
C TRP A 252 -17.30 -3.83 -1.41
N LEU A 253 -16.07 -3.33 -1.20
CA LEU A 253 -15.80 -2.26 -0.25
C LEU A 253 -15.61 -0.90 -0.92
N ALA A 254 -14.98 -0.84 -2.11
CA ALA A 254 -14.67 0.43 -2.77
C ALA A 254 -15.88 1.38 -2.92
N PRO A 255 -17.10 0.92 -3.29
CA PRO A 255 -18.26 1.82 -3.42
C PRO A 255 -18.61 2.56 -2.12
N TYR A 256 -18.28 1.99 -0.97
CA TYR A 256 -18.59 2.52 0.35
C TYR A 256 -17.47 3.40 0.94
N LEU A 257 -16.29 3.42 0.31
CA LEU A 257 -15.15 4.23 0.78
C LEU A 257 -15.10 5.64 0.17
N THR A 258 -16.09 6.02 -0.63
CA THR A 258 -16.15 7.35 -1.24
C THR A 258 -16.06 8.45 -0.17
N GLY A 259 -15.11 9.37 -0.34
CA GLY A 259 -14.85 10.47 0.60
C GLY A 259 -13.99 10.11 1.81
N MET A 260 -13.66 8.83 2.01
CA MET A 260 -12.77 8.40 3.08
C MET A 260 -11.32 8.45 2.62
N THR A 261 -10.45 9.07 3.40
CA THR A 261 -9.05 9.27 3.04
C THR A 261 -8.08 9.00 4.19
N THR A 262 -8.58 8.72 5.40
CA THR A 262 -7.76 8.55 6.60
C THR A 262 -8.03 7.22 7.31
N GLU A 263 -7.07 6.80 8.14
CA GLU A 263 -7.29 5.67 9.06
C GLU A 263 -8.45 5.90 10.02
N GLN A 264 -8.69 7.17 10.41
CA GLN A 264 -9.79 7.49 11.32
C GLN A 264 -11.14 7.26 10.65
N ASP A 265 -11.27 7.58 9.37
CA ASP A 265 -12.48 7.29 8.59
C ASP A 265 -12.74 5.78 8.57
N TRP A 266 -11.70 4.97 8.32
CA TRP A 266 -11.79 3.51 8.35
C TRP A 266 -12.18 2.97 9.73
N LYS A 267 -11.66 3.56 10.82
CA LYS A 267 -12.00 3.14 12.18
C LYS A 267 -13.46 3.40 12.53
N GLY A 268 -14.04 4.44 11.95
CA GLY A 268 -15.45 4.81 12.15
C GLY A 268 -16.44 4.10 11.22
N PHE A 269 -15.93 3.41 10.20
CA PHE A 269 -16.76 2.75 9.19
C PHE A 269 -17.32 1.42 9.70
N ASP A 270 -18.62 1.16 9.46
CA ASP A 270 -19.24 -0.15 9.66
C ASP A 270 -19.29 -0.91 8.33
N PRO A 271 -18.52 -2.00 8.18
CA PRO A 271 -18.50 -2.79 6.95
C PRO A 271 -19.70 -3.73 6.77
N LEU A 272 -20.56 -3.90 7.78
CA LEU A 272 -21.69 -4.84 7.70
C LEU A 272 -22.61 -4.60 6.50
N PRO A 273 -23.09 -3.35 6.23
CA PRO A 273 -23.95 -3.11 5.07
C PRO A 273 -23.29 -3.45 3.73
N ALA A 274 -21.96 -3.21 3.63
CA ALA A 274 -21.21 -3.54 2.42
C ALA A 274 -21.07 -5.06 2.24
N LEU A 275 -20.85 -5.81 3.31
CA LEU A 275 -20.80 -7.28 3.30
C LEU A 275 -22.16 -7.89 3.00
N GLU A 276 -23.26 -7.33 3.52
CA GLU A 276 -24.62 -7.76 3.20
C GLU A 276 -24.97 -7.51 1.73
N ALA A 277 -24.54 -6.37 1.19
CA ALA A 277 -24.71 -6.07 -0.23
C ALA A 277 -23.88 -7.00 -1.13
N TYR A 278 -22.67 -7.39 -0.68
CA TYR A 278 -21.82 -8.32 -1.41
C TYR A 278 -22.41 -9.72 -1.52
N ILE A 279 -23.03 -10.24 -0.46
CA ILE A 279 -23.76 -11.51 -0.52
C ILE A 279 -25.09 -11.38 -1.29
N GLY A 280 -25.66 -10.18 -1.31
CA GLY A 280 -26.92 -9.84 -1.96
C GLY A 280 -28.17 -10.33 -1.23
N TRP A 281 -29.32 -9.77 -1.57
CA TRP A 281 -30.58 -10.05 -0.87
C TRP A 281 -31.00 -11.53 -0.96
N ASN A 282 -30.88 -12.14 -2.12
CA ASN A 282 -31.18 -13.56 -2.32
C ASN A 282 -30.24 -14.46 -1.49
N GLY A 283 -28.95 -14.11 -1.46
CA GLY A 283 -27.96 -14.82 -0.68
C GLY A 283 -28.24 -14.72 0.83
N LEU A 284 -28.60 -13.55 1.36
CA LEU A 284 -28.99 -13.36 2.75
C LEU A 284 -30.21 -14.21 3.12
N HIS A 285 -31.21 -14.26 2.21
CA HIS A 285 -32.39 -15.08 2.44
C HIS A 285 -32.08 -16.58 2.45
N GLN A 286 -31.19 -17.03 1.57
CA GLN A 286 -30.70 -18.41 1.56
C GLN A 286 -29.88 -18.70 2.83
N LEU A 287 -29.01 -17.79 3.23
CA LEU A 287 -28.19 -17.93 4.44
C LEU A 287 -29.05 -18.03 5.70
N GLU A 288 -30.18 -17.29 5.76
CA GLU A 288 -31.08 -17.36 6.91
C GLU A 288 -31.78 -18.72 7.01
N LYS A 289 -31.98 -19.44 5.90
CA LYS A 289 -32.52 -20.82 5.91
C LYS A 289 -31.47 -21.85 6.28
N ILE A 290 -30.21 -21.69 5.82
CA ILE A 290 -29.16 -22.70 5.98
C ILE A 290 -28.43 -22.51 7.32
N ALA A 291 -28.07 -21.29 7.64
CA ALA A 291 -27.33 -20.90 8.84
C ALA A 291 -27.99 -19.69 9.53
N PRO A 292 -29.19 -19.87 10.15
CA PRO A 292 -29.95 -18.79 10.77
C PRO A 292 -29.18 -18.12 11.91
N ALA A 293 -29.43 -16.83 12.13
CA ALA A 293 -28.81 -16.11 13.23
C ALA A 293 -29.35 -16.57 14.61
N HIS A 294 -30.56 -17.14 14.64
CA HIS A 294 -31.25 -17.50 15.87
C HIS A 294 -31.92 -18.89 15.74
N PHE A 295 -31.84 -19.66 16.78
CA PHE A 295 -32.68 -20.84 16.97
C PHE A 295 -34.00 -20.41 17.64
N THR A 296 -35.13 -20.85 17.09
CA THR A 296 -36.45 -20.64 17.69
C THR A 296 -36.82 -21.87 18.51
N THR A 297 -36.90 -21.69 19.83
CA THR A 297 -37.29 -22.76 20.73
C THR A 297 -38.76 -23.17 20.54
N PRO A 298 -39.21 -24.37 21.01
CA PRO A 298 -40.62 -24.75 20.97
C PRO A 298 -41.57 -23.76 21.65
N LEU A 299 -41.05 -22.94 22.54
CA LEU A 299 -41.80 -21.83 23.20
C LEU A 299 -41.85 -20.55 22.39
N GLY A 300 -41.30 -20.51 21.17
CA GLY A 300 -41.25 -19.34 20.32
C GLY A 300 -40.17 -18.31 20.70
N ARG A 301 -39.29 -18.65 21.66
CA ARG A 301 -38.19 -17.78 22.05
C ARG A 301 -37.03 -17.89 21.06
N LYS A 302 -36.51 -16.77 20.61
CA LYS A 302 -35.31 -16.72 19.75
C LYS A 302 -34.05 -16.70 20.60
N ILE A 303 -33.15 -17.65 20.38
CA ILE A 303 -31.84 -17.76 21.03
C ILE A 303 -30.78 -17.55 19.97
N ALA A 304 -29.85 -16.63 20.18
CA ALA A 304 -28.74 -16.41 19.25
C ALA A 304 -27.87 -17.67 19.14
N ILE A 305 -27.54 -18.07 17.92
CA ILE A 305 -26.64 -19.19 17.67
C ILE A 305 -25.21 -18.66 17.69
N ASP A 306 -24.36 -19.30 18.46
CA ASP A 306 -22.93 -19.02 18.50
C ASP A 306 -22.22 -19.86 17.40
N TYR A 307 -21.66 -19.16 16.43
CA TYR A 307 -20.89 -19.74 15.32
C TYR A 307 -19.37 -19.59 15.52
N SER A 308 -18.91 -19.14 16.70
CA SER A 308 -17.47 -18.89 16.94
C SER A 308 -16.63 -20.14 17.17
N GLY A 309 -17.27 -21.27 17.47
CA GLY A 309 -16.63 -22.56 17.71
C GLY A 309 -16.59 -23.45 16.46
N ASP A 310 -16.07 -24.68 16.63
CA ASP A 310 -16.00 -25.69 15.54
C ASP A 310 -17.37 -26.15 15.04
N SER A 311 -18.42 -25.93 15.82
CA SER A 311 -19.81 -26.25 15.47
C SER A 311 -20.74 -25.18 16.02
N PRO A 312 -21.85 -24.86 15.29
CA PRO A 312 -22.87 -23.95 15.79
C PRO A 312 -23.42 -24.41 17.15
N ALA A 313 -23.55 -23.51 18.11
CA ALA A 313 -23.91 -23.83 19.47
C ALA A 313 -25.01 -22.92 20.04
N ILE A 314 -25.83 -23.49 20.93
CA ILE A 314 -26.81 -22.72 21.72
C ILE A 314 -26.79 -23.18 23.18
N GLU A 315 -27.23 -22.28 24.05
CA GLU A 315 -27.45 -22.56 25.45
C GLU A 315 -28.92 -22.26 25.84
N LEU A 316 -29.60 -23.24 26.43
CA LEU A 316 -30.98 -23.05 26.89
C LEU A 316 -31.30 -23.97 28.03
N ARG A 317 -32.38 -23.65 28.76
CA ARG A 317 -32.85 -24.54 29.85
C ARG A 317 -33.40 -25.84 29.29
N ILE A 318 -33.06 -26.95 29.93
CA ILE A 318 -33.49 -28.30 29.54
C ILE A 318 -35.00 -28.38 29.34
N GLN A 319 -35.79 -27.65 30.16
CA GLN A 319 -37.25 -27.64 30.11
C GLN A 319 -37.82 -27.02 28.82
N GLU A 320 -37.03 -26.20 28.10
CA GLU A 320 -37.44 -25.65 26.82
C GLU A 320 -37.36 -26.67 25.67
N MET A 321 -36.64 -27.77 25.87
CA MET A 321 -36.46 -28.84 24.88
C MET A 321 -37.40 -30.01 25.11
N PHE A 322 -38.24 -30.02 26.16
CA PHE A 322 -39.22 -31.06 26.33
C PHE A 322 -40.15 -31.15 25.11
N GLY A 323 -40.59 -32.37 24.77
CA GLY A 323 -41.39 -32.65 23.59
C GLY A 323 -40.56 -32.80 22.30
N GLN A 324 -39.26 -32.51 22.31
CA GLN A 324 -38.44 -32.61 21.12
C GLN A 324 -38.00 -34.07 20.90
N THR A 325 -38.40 -34.66 19.78
CA THR A 325 -38.06 -35.99 19.33
C THR A 325 -37.00 -36.03 18.24
N CYS A 326 -36.69 -34.88 17.66
CA CYS A 326 -35.62 -34.72 16.68
C CYS A 326 -34.57 -33.74 17.20
N HIS A 327 -33.31 -33.95 16.82
CA HIS A 327 -32.25 -33.01 17.12
C HIS A 327 -32.28 -31.82 16.15
N PRO A 328 -32.10 -30.55 16.62
CA PRO A 328 -32.04 -29.41 15.72
C PRO A 328 -30.75 -29.44 14.88
N MET A 329 -30.91 -29.16 13.59
CA MET A 329 -29.81 -29.11 12.62
C MET A 329 -29.61 -27.71 12.08
N ILE A 330 -28.37 -27.38 11.73
CA ILE A 330 -27.99 -26.17 10.97
C ILE A 330 -27.31 -26.64 9.68
N GLY A 331 -28.03 -26.54 8.56
CA GLY A 331 -27.62 -27.22 7.34
C GLY A 331 -27.48 -28.72 7.61
N ASP A 332 -26.33 -29.28 7.29
CA ASP A 332 -26.01 -30.71 7.51
C ASP A 332 -25.34 -30.99 8.86
N HIS A 333 -25.15 -29.97 9.70
CA HIS A 333 -24.46 -30.08 10.98
C HIS A 333 -25.44 -30.09 12.16
N PRO A 334 -25.28 -31.03 13.13
CA PRO A 334 -26.08 -31.02 14.36
C PRO A 334 -25.72 -29.79 15.20
N LEU A 335 -26.75 -29.10 15.69
CA LEU A 335 -26.59 -27.97 16.58
C LEU A 335 -26.08 -28.43 17.95
N LYS A 336 -24.96 -27.95 18.40
CA LYS A 336 -24.42 -28.24 19.75
C LYS A 336 -25.29 -27.56 20.80
N VAL A 337 -25.99 -28.35 21.61
CA VAL A 337 -26.94 -27.85 22.62
C VAL A 337 -26.35 -28.00 24.01
N THR A 338 -26.10 -26.89 24.69
CA THR A 338 -25.77 -26.88 26.12
C THR A 338 -27.07 -26.73 26.91
N LEU A 339 -27.49 -27.82 27.54
CA LEU A 339 -28.66 -27.83 28.39
C LEU A 339 -28.34 -27.26 29.77
N LEU A 340 -29.11 -26.26 30.18
CA LEU A 340 -28.92 -25.51 31.43
C LEU A 340 -29.97 -25.92 32.48
N SER A 341 -29.57 -25.87 33.74
CA SER A 341 -30.49 -25.94 34.90
C SER A 341 -31.42 -24.71 34.95
N PRO A 342 -32.46 -24.74 35.78
CA PRO A 342 -33.29 -23.57 36.04
C PRO A 342 -32.51 -22.35 36.55
N ALA A 343 -31.35 -22.55 37.15
CA ALA A 343 -30.43 -21.49 37.60
C ALA A 343 -29.34 -21.11 36.56
N HIS A 344 -29.53 -21.50 35.28
CA HIS A 344 -28.60 -21.23 34.18
C HIS A 344 -27.19 -21.84 34.36
N ARG A 345 -27.07 -22.98 35.06
CA ARG A 345 -25.81 -23.71 35.16
C ARG A 345 -25.81 -24.84 34.11
N PRO A 346 -24.72 -25.05 33.38
CA PRO A 346 -24.61 -26.20 32.45
C PRO A 346 -24.84 -27.54 33.16
N ILE A 347 -25.68 -28.40 32.57
CA ILE A 347 -25.97 -29.73 33.03
C ILE A 347 -25.37 -30.76 32.06
N GLN A 348 -25.63 -30.57 30.76
CA GLN A 348 -25.26 -31.50 29.71
C GLN A 348 -24.99 -30.75 28.42
N VAL A 349 -24.02 -31.19 27.67
CA VAL A 349 -23.79 -30.76 26.29
C VAL A 349 -24.10 -31.97 25.38
N THR A 350 -24.90 -31.77 24.36
CA THR A 350 -25.27 -32.84 23.43
C THR A 350 -25.41 -32.32 21.99
N THR A 351 -25.14 -33.21 21.06
CA THR A 351 -25.43 -33.08 19.62
C THR A 351 -26.51 -34.06 19.17
N ASP A 352 -27.15 -34.76 20.14
CA ASP A 352 -28.23 -35.71 19.91
C ASP A 352 -29.20 -35.71 21.11
N ILE A 353 -30.28 -34.93 20.97
CA ILE A 353 -31.31 -34.79 21.99
C ILE A 353 -32.10 -36.11 22.21
N PRO A 354 -32.54 -36.83 21.15
CA PRO A 354 -33.20 -38.14 21.33
C PRO A 354 -32.40 -39.15 22.13
N SER A 355 -31.11 -39.32 21.81
CA SER A 355 -30.22 -40.23 22.58
C SER A 355 -29.99 -39.75 24.00
N PHE A 356 -29.94 -38.45 24.25
CA PHE A 356 -29.89 -37.92 25.62
C PHE A 356 -31.15 -38.28 26.41
N TRP A 357 -32.35 -38.17 25.81
CA TRP A 357 -33.60 -38.47 26.49
C TRP A 357 -33.70 -39.95 26.91
N THR A 358 -33.21 -40.87 26.08
CA THR A 358 -33.25 -42.33 26.36
C THR A 358 -32.11 -42.82 27.24
N GLY A 359 -30.99 -42.06 27.25
CA GLY A 359 -29.77 -42.43 27.98
C GLY A 359 -29.65 -41.70 29.34
N SER A 360 -28.83 -40.62 29.35
CA SER A 360 -28.39 -39.96 30.59
C SER A 360 -29.44 -39.07 31.25
N TYR A 361 -30.56 -38.79 30.60
CA TYR A 361 -31.62 -37.94 31.19
C TYR A 361 -32.14 -38.50 32.54
N GLY A 362 -32.24 -39.83 32.68
CA GLY A 362 -32.71 -40.47 33.90
C GLY A 362 -31.92 -40.05 35.15
N ASP A 363 -30.59 -39.98 35.01
CA ASP A 363 -29.70 -39.59 36.12
C ASP A 363 -29.74 -38.08 36.34
N VAL A 364 -29.68 -37.28 35.24
CA VAL A 364 -29.86 -35.84 35.30
C VAL A 364 -31.18 -35.44 35.97
N ARG A 365 -32.26 -36.17 35.68
CA ARG A 365 -33.58 -35.96 36.31
C ARG A 365 -33.54 -36.17 37.82
N LYS A 366 -32.89 -37.24 38.31
CA LYS A 366 -32.76 -37.51 39.76
C LYS A 366 -32.05 -36.38 40.46
N ASP A 367 -30.91 -35.97 39.95
CA ASP A 367 -30.07 -34.90 40.53
C ASP A 367 -30.78 -33.55 40.50
N MET A 368 -31.34 -33.20 39.37
CA MET A 368 -32.00 -31.90 39.18
C MET A 368 -33.33 -31.80 39.93
N ARG A 369 -34.05 -32.91 40.10
CA ARG A 369 -35.27 -32.95 40.92
C ARG A 369 -34.95 -32.70 42.39
N ALA A 370 -33.84 -33.19 42.89
CA ALA A 370 -33.38 -32.90 44.25
C ALA A 370 -33.02 -31.42 44.44
N GLN A 371 -32.29 -30.85 43.47
CA GLN A 371 -31.84 -29.44 43.55
C GLN A 371 -32.93 -28.44 43.23
N TYR A 372 -33.84 -28.75 42.29
CA TYR A 372 -34.90 -27.84 41.78
C TYR A 372 -36.29 -28.50 41.84
N PRO A 373 -36.80 -28.87 43.01
CA PRO A 373 -38.06 -29.60 43.14
C PRO A 373 -39.32 -28.85 42.67
N LYS A 374 -39.22 -27.52 42.58
CA LYS A 374 -40.30 -26.65 42.07
C LYS A 374 -40.48 -26.64 40.57
N HIS A 375 -39.48 -27.18 39.82
CA HIS A 375 -39.55 -27.24 38.37
C HIS A 375 -40.06 -28.62 37.90
N PRO A 376 -40.65 -28.74 36.70
CA PRO A 376 -41.09 -29.99 36.14
C PRO A 376 -39.88 -30.89 35.73
N TRP A 377 -39.93 -32.15 36.11
CA TRP A 377 -38.98 -33.18 35.76
C TRP A 377 -39.75 -34.45 35.38
N PRO A 378 -40.33 -34.49 34.13
CA PRO A 378 -41.18 -35.60 33.67
C PRO A 378 -40.39 -36.93 33.59
N GLU A 379 -41.08 -38.05 33.67
CA GLU A 379 -40.49 -39.37 33.44
C GLU A 379 -40.18 -39.58 31.96
N ASN A 380 -41.11 -39.17 31.15
CA ASN A 380 -40.94 -39.15 29.70
C ASN A 380 -40.82 -37.72 29.20
N PRO A 381 -39.63 -37.24 28.90
CA PRO A 381 -39.40 -35.86 28.42
C PRO A 381 -39.90 -35.62 26.98
N THR A 382 -40.09 -36.68 26.18
CA THR A 382 -40.55 -36.58 24.78
C THR A 382 -42.06 -36.30 24.67
N GLN A 383 -42.82 -36.60 25.73
CA GLN A 383 -44.27 -36.35 25.79
C GLN A 383 -44.64 -35.16 26.65
N ALA A 384 -43.66 -34.47 27.23
CA ALA A 384 -43.90 -33.34 28.10
C ALA A 384 -43.91 -32.05 27.33
N ASP A 385 -44.78 -31.12 27.73
CA ASP A 385 -44.83 -29.78 27.13
C ASP A 385 -43.61 -28.97 27.57
N PRO A 386 -42.99 -28.22 26.64
CA PRO A 386 -41.91 -27.29 26.96
C PRO A 386 -42.41 -26.18 27.89
N THR A 387 -41.60 -25.80 28.87
CA THR A 387 -42.02 -24.76 29.84
C THR A 387 -40.83 -24.10 30.54
N LEU A 388 -40.98 -22.83 30.85
CA LEU A 388 -40.09 -22.06 31.72
C LEU A 388 -40.70 -21.85 33.13
N ARG A 389 -41.97 -22.25 33.35
CA ARG A 389 -42.68 -22.01 34.58
C ARG A 389 -42.37 -23.08 35.62
N ALA A 390 -42.29 -22.65 36.87
CA ALA A 390 -42.28 -23.58 38.00
C ALA A 390 -43.68 -24.19 38.17
N LYS A 391 -43.76 -25.36 38.84
CA LYS A 391 -45.03 -25.99 39.16
C LYS A 391 -45.88 -25.07 39.98
N PRO A 392 -47.20 -24.98 39.72
CA PRO A 392 -48.08 -24.21 40.57
C PRO A 392 -48.02 -24.71 42.02
N ARG A 393 -48.05 -23.79 42.97
CA ARG A 393 -48.07 -24.14 44.39
C ARG A 393 -49.38 -24.93 44.66
N LYS A 394 -49.26 -26.19 45.03
CA LYS A 394 -50.45 -26.91 45.55
C LYS A 394 -50.96 -26.09 46.75
N ARG A 395 -52.18 -25.55 46.65
CA ARG A 395 -52.93 -25.03 47.79
C ARG A 395 -53.28 -26.15 48.74
#